data_40669775d24682f143625cc944cd7d32
#
_entry.id   40669775d24682f143625cc944cd7d32
#
_cell.length_a   1.000
_cell.length_b   1.000
_cell.length_c   1.000
_cell.angle_alpha   90.00
_cell.angle_beta   90.00
_cell.angle_gamma   90.00
#
_symmetry.space_group_name_H-M   'P 1'
#
loop_
_entity.id
_entity.type
_entity.pdbx_description
1 polymer ?
#
loop_
_entity_poly.entity_id
_entity_poly.type
_entity_poly.pdbx_seq_one_letter_code
_entity_poly.pdbx_strand_id
1 'polypeptide(L)'
;MRGPALSLAFEGRRPWHWMGLDIVMLNAFPDEATRVRAATLPAGLYADGIDVVFRRGSHSVQALKDCSLDIPRGSWATLIGASGCGKSTLLRVFADIVKPTAGTALLHGVSPAEARANRIYALVQQGSTMLPWRSIIDNVALGLEISGLPKSTRYARAEEALALVGLKGFEKSLPSELSGGMRQRAAIARALTLRPRFLLMDEPFGALDEITRDRLHFELLRILEETGATLLLVTHSISEAVILSDKVIVMTPRPGRISEIIEVDFGRGRTPDLRGDPRFVQYEAQLRRALHQPA
;
A
#
# COMPACT_ATOMS: atom_id res chain seq x y z
N MET A 1 51.73 1.00 -18.67
CA MET A 1 51.42 2.26 -17.97
C MET A 1 50.10 2.08 -17.23
N ARG A 2 50.17 2.04 -15.92
CA ARG A 2 49.00 1.82 -15.05
C ARG A 2 48.39 3.17 -14.70
N GLY A 3 47.10 3.39 -14.97
CA GLY A 3 46.36 4.58 -14.55
C GLY A 3 45.96 4.49 -13.07
N PRO A 4 45.74 5.61 -12.38
CA PRO A 4 45.59 5.64 -10.92
C PRO A 4 44.20 5.20 -10.45
N ALA A 5 44.21 4.43 -9.36
CA ALA A 5 43.06 4.06 -8.60
C ALA A 5 42.49 5.30 -7.87
N LEU A 6 41.26 5.67 -8.14
CA LEU A 6 40.52 6.65 -7.36
C LEU A 6 39.94 5.97 -6.11
N SER A 7 40.58 6.25 -4.99
CA SER A 7 40.06 6.01 -3.65
C SER A 7 38.91 6.98 -3.38
N LEU A 8 37.68 6.50 -3.37
CA LEU A 8 36.53 7.22 -2.84
C LEU A 8 36.29 6.78 -1.40
N ALA A 9 36.62 7.66 -0.47
CA ALA A 9 36.28 7.55 0.93
C ALA A 9 34.78 7.56 1.09
N PHE A 10 34.25 6.52 1.76
CA PHE A 10 32.84 6.34 2.07
C PHE A 10 32.57 6.90 3.47
N GLU A 11 32.13 8.16 3.55
CA GLU A 11 31.47 8.70 4.75
C GLU A 11 29.96 8.85 4.47
N GLY A 12 29.15 8.28 5.35
CA GLY A 12 27.68 8.48 5.37
C GLY A 12 26.86 7.47 4.59
N ARG A 13 26.91 6.19 4.95
CA ARG A 13 25.96 5.21 4.40
C ARG A 13 24.56 5.50 4.96
N ARG A 14 23.68 6.01 4.11
CA ARG A 14 22.25 6.00 4.37
C ARG A 14 21.77 4.54 4.35
N PRO A 15 20.92 4.09 5.27
CA PRO A 15 20.54 2.69 5.42
C PRO A 15 19.82 2.06 4.22
N TRP A 16 19.55 2.83 3.18
CA TRP A 16 18.79 2.42 1.99
C TRP A 16 19.55 2.57 0.67
N HIS A 17 20.89 2.67 0.70
CA HIS A 17 21.67 2.64 -0.52
C HIS A 17 21.66 1.21 -1.10
N TRP A 18 20.65 0.96 -1.88
CA TRP A 18 20.55 -0.20 -2.74
C TRP A 18 21.55 -0.02 -3.88
N MET A 19 22.79 -0.48 -3.66
CA MET A 19 23.81 -0.50 -4.71
C MET A 19 23.26 -1.24 -5.93
N GLY A 20 23.24 -0.53 -7.07
CA GLY A 20 23.24 -0.96 -8.44
C GLY A 20 23.26 -2.46 -8.74
N LEU A 21 22.17 -3.12 -8.45
CA LEU A 21 21.76 -4.28 -9.20
C LEU A 21 20.72 -3.74 -10.16
N ASP A 22 21.12 -3.63 -11.41
CA ASP A 22 20.21 -3.50 -12.51
C ASP A 22 18.99 -4.36 -12.19
N ILE A 23 17.85 -3.70 -12.13
CA ILE A 23 16.57 -4.37 -12.16
C ILE A 23 16.66 -5.20 -13.44
N VAL A 24 16.90 -6.51 -13.29
CA VAL A 24 16.42 -7.44 -14.29
C VAL A 24 14.90 -7.26 -14.21
N MET A 25 14.46 -6.18 -14.84
CA MET A 25 13.14 -6.06 -15.35
C MET A 25 12.97 -7.36 -16.13
N LEU A 26 12.25 -8.30 -15.58
CA LEU A 26 11.54 -9.26 -16.40
C LEU A 26 10.66 -8.39 -17.30
N ASN A 27 11.26 -8.00 -18.46
CA ASN A 27 10.62 -7.32 -19.55
C ASN A 27 9.60 -8.27 -20.16
N ALA A 28 8.47 -8.42 -19.54
CA ALA A 28 7.22 -8.62 -20.23
C ALA A 28 6.60 -7.22 -20.42
N PHE A 29 7.28 -6.33 -21.14
CA PHE A 29 6.59 -5.17 -21.70
C PHE A 29 5.76 -5.69 -22.86
N PRO A 30 4.44 -5.38 -22.87
CA PRO A 30 3.61 -5.66 -24.02
C PRO A 30 4.19 -4.98 -25.27
N ASP A 31 3.84 -5.52 -26.43
CA ASP A 31 4.21 -5.01 -27.74
C ASP A 31 3.92 -3.51 -27.92
N GLU A 32 4.43 -2.93 -28.99
CA GLU A 32 4.32 -1.49 -29.27
C GLU A 32 2.86 -1.01 -29.36
N ALA A 33 1.93 -1.86 -29.77
CA ALA A 33 0.48 -1.57 -29.80
C ALA A 33 -0.11 -1.43 -28.38
N THR A 34 0.37 -2.21 -27.42
CA THR A 34 -0.01 -2.11 -26.02
C THR A 34 0.63 -0.89 -25.37
N ARG A 35 1.83 -0.45 -25.81
CA ARG A 35 2.48 0.80 -25.35
C ARG A 35 1.70 2.04 -25.79
N VAL A 36 1.23 2.07 -27.02
CA VAL A 36 0.41 3.18 -27.56
C VAL A 36 -0.95 3.25 -26.86
N ARG A 37 -1.55 2.10 -26.52
CA ARG A 37 -2.79 2.04 -25.74
C ARG A 37 -2.59 2.48 -24.28
N ALA A 38 -1.45 2.18 -23.68
CA ALA A 38 -1.10 2.58 -22.32
C ALA A 38 -0.84 4.09 -22.18
N ALA A 39 -0.47 4.78 -23.25
CA ALA A 39 -0.23 6.24 -23.23
C ALA A 39 -1.50 7.08 -23.09
N THR A 40 -2.68 6.48 -23.33
CA THR A 40 -4.00 7.13 -23.20
C THR A 40 -4.78 6.67 -21.98
N LEU A 41 -4.30 5.64 -21.25
CA LEU A 41 -4.96 5.10 -20.07
C LEU A 41 -4.38 5.70 -18.78
N PRO A 42 -5.21 5.82 -17.70
CA PRO A 42 -4.76 6.36 -16.43
C PRO A 42 -3.54 5.60 -15.88
N ALA A 43 -2.46 6.33 -15.60
CA ALA A 43 -1.20 5.75 -15.13
C ALA A 43 -1.21 5.34 -13.64
N GLY A 44 -2.29 5.64 -12.92
CA GLY A 44 -2.48 5.41 -11.48
C GLY A 44 -3.44 4.26 -11.18
N LEU A 45 -4.24 4.45 -10.12
CA LEU A 45 -5.39 3.63 -9.80
C LEU A 45 -6.65 4.33 -10.30
N TYR A 46 -7.39 3.69 -11.16
CA TYR A 46 -8.60 4.23 -11.77
C TYR A 46 -9.77 3.30 -11.54
N ALA A 47 -10.91 3.87 -11.19
CA ALA A 47 -12.19 3.19 -11.10
C ALA A 47 -13.27 4.08 -11.74
N ASP A 48 -14.16 3.47 -12.49
CA ASP A 48 -15.30 4.13 -13.13
C ASP A 48 -16.55 3.28 -12.96
N GLY A 49 -17.55 3.85 -12.26
CA GLY A 49 -18.86 3.25 -12.05
C GLY A 49 -18.82 1.87 -11.36
N ILE A 50 -17.91 1.64 -10.41
CA ILE A 50 -17.79 0.33 -9.76
C ILE A 50 -19.01 0.02 -8.91
N ASP A 51 -19.70 -1.05 -9.28
CA ASP A 51 -20.73 -1.71 -8.49
C ASP A 51 -20.22 -3.06 -7.96
N VAL A 52 -20.58 -3.39 -6.72
CA VAL A 52 -20.36 -4.73 -6.17
C VAL A 52 -21.61 -5.19 -5.43
N VAL A 53 -22.20 -6.30 -5.90
CA VAL A 53 -23.33 -6.97 -5.27
C VAL A 53 -22.92 -8.38 -4.88
N PHE A 54 -22.93 -8.67 -3.59
CA PHE A 54 -22.75 -10.03 -3.09
C PHE A 54 -24.09 -10.76 -3.06
N ARG A 55 -24.14 -11.95 -3.62
CA ARG A 55 -25.33 -12.81 -3.66
C ARG A 55 -25.07 -14.11 -2.90
N ARG A 56 -26.00 -14.45 -1.99
CA ARG A 56 -25.97 -15.73 -1.27
C ARG A 56 -27.39 -16.30 -1.21
N GLY A 57 -27.68 -17.26 -2.06
CA GLY A 57 -29.04 -17.77 -2.25
C GLY A 57 -30.00 -16.68 -2.69
N SER A 58 -31.09 -16.49 -1.97
CA SER A 58 -32.08 -15.43 -2.22
C SER A 58 -31.68 -14.04 -1.70
N HIS A 59 -30.64 -13.96 -0.89
CA HIS A 59 -30.17 -12.70 -0.30
C HIS A 59 -29.13 -12.01 -1.20
N SER A 60 -29.31 -10.73 -1.43
CA SER A 60 -28.34 -9.89 -2.11
C SER A 60 -27.99 -8.67 -1.27
N VAL A 61 -26.70 -8.30 -1.25
CA VAL A 61 -26.21 -7.12 -0.55
C VAL A 61 -25.38 -6.30 -1.51
N GLN A 62 -25.86 -5.11 -1.83
CA GLN A 62 -25.08 -4.13 -2.59
C GLN A 62 -24.05 -3.50 -1.65
N ALA A 63 -22.78 -3.85 -1.85
CA ALA A 63 -21.68 -3.35 -1.04
C ALA A 63 -21.15 -2.01 -1.56
N LEU A 64 -21.03 -1.87 -2.89
CA LEU A 64 -20.61 -0.65 -3.56
C LEU A 64 -21.62 -0.28 -4.64
N LYS A 65 -21.81 1.01 -4.84
CA LYS A 65 -22.66 1.55 -5.89
C LYS A 65 -22.02 2.79 -6.52
N ASP A 66 -21.78 2.71 -7.82
CA ASP A 66 -21.33 3.83 -8.65
C ASP A 66 -20.08 4.53 -8.07
N CYS A 67 -19.05 3.74 -7.72
CA CYS A 67 -17.80 4.28 -7.18
C CYS A 67 -16.83 4.61 -8.32
N SER A 68 -16.51 5.91 -8.46
CA SER A 68 -15.55 6.39 -9.45
C SER A 68 -14.45 7.20 -8.76
N LEU A 69 -13.18 6.91 -9.09
CA LEU A 69 -12.01 7.61 -8.55
C LEU A 69 -10.83 7.55 -9.52
N ASP A 70 -9.97 8.55 -9.41
CA ASP A 70 -8.68 8.61 -10.11
C ASP A 70 -7.58 9.02 -9.12
N ILE A 71 -6.62 8.12 -8.91
CA ILE A 71 -5.46 8.32 -8.06
C ILE A 71 -4.22 8.31 -8.97
N PRO A 72 -3.61 9.46 -9.23
CA PRO A 72 -2.43 9.55 -10.08
C PRO A 72 -1.27 8.67 -9.59
N ARG A 73 -0.40 8.25 -10.50
CA ARG A 73 0.81 7.51 -10.15
C ARG A 73 1.68 8.33 -9.19
N GLY A 74 2.20 7.66 -8.15
CA GLY A 74 3.03 8.27 -7.12
C GLY A 74 2.25 9.09 -6.09
N SER A 75 0.91 9.19 -6.23
CA SER A 75 0.05 9.81 -5.23
C SER A 75 -0.33 8.83 -4.12
N TRP A 76 -0.66 9.36 -2.96
CA TRP A 76 -1.09 8.59 -1.80
C TRP A 76 -2.54 8.93 -1.48
N ALA A 77 -3.38 7.92 -1.45
CA ALA A 77 -4.80 8.09 -1.18
C ALA A 77 -5.28 7.17 -0.04
N THR A 78 -6.22 7.68 0.74
CA THR A 78 -6.87 6.92 1.81
C THR A 78 -8.37 6.86 1.61
N LEU A 79 -8.95 5.66 1.74
CA LEU A 79 -10.39 5.44 1.85
C LEU A 79 -10.78 5.52 3.32
N ILE A 80 -11.71 6.41 3.67
CA ILE A 80 -12.24 6.56 5.03
C ILE A 80 -13.77 6.53 5.01
N GLY A 81 -14.39 6.05 6.08
CA GLY A 81 -15.86 5.94 6.19
C GLY A 81 -16.26 5.00 7.31
N ALA A 82 -17.54 4.88 7.57
CA ALA A 82 -18.10 4.01 8.61
C ALA A 82 -17.69 2.54 8.42
N SER A 83 -17.70 1.76 9.50
CA SER A 83 -17.46 0.32 9.41
C SER A 83 -18.51 -0.34 8.50
N GLY A 84 -18.04 -1.25 7.62
CA GLY A 84 -18.92 -1.95 6.70
C GLY A 84 -19.43 -1.12 5.51
N CYS A 85 -18.96 0.09 5.27
CA CYS A 85 -19.36 0.93 4.14
C CYS A 85 -18.80 0.49 2.78
N GLY A 86 -17.85 -0.45 2.73
CA GLY A 86 -17.34 -0.99 1.46
C GLY A 86 -15.88 -0.64 1.14
N LYS A 87 -15.14 0.08 2.01
CA LYS A 87 -13.72 0.46 1.80
C LYS A 87 -12.84 -0.73 1.40
N SER A 88 -12.82 -1.76 2.24
CA SER A 88 -12.07 -3.00 1.97
C SER A 88 -12.58 -3.73 0.72
N THR A 89 -13.87 -3.60 0.38
CA THR A 89 -14.41 -4.18 -0.86
C THR A 89 -13.83 -3.47 -2.08
N LEU A 90 -13.77 -2.14 -2.09
CA LEU A 90 -13.19 -1.37 -3.19
C LEU A 90 -11.69 -1.66 -3.34
N LEU A 91 -10.95 -1.71 -2.22
CA LEU A 91 -9.54 -2.09 -2.24
C LEU A 91 -9.35 -3.51 -2.80
N ARG A 92 -10.22 -4.46 -2.44
CA ARG A 92 -10.18 -5.84 -2.95
C ARG A 92 -10.57 -5.96 -4.42
N VAL A 93 -11.32 -5.02 -4.97
CA VAL A 93 -11.54 -4.93 -6.43
C VAL A 93 -10.22 -4.63 -7.13
N PHE A 94 -9.46 -3.64 -6.66
CA PHE A 94 -8.13 -3.36 -7.21
C PHE A 94 -7.14 -4.53 -7.04
N ALA A 95 -7.29 -5.31 -5.98
CA ALA A 95 -6.47 -6.49 -5.72
C ALA A 95 -6.94 -7.76 -6.46
N ASP A 96 -7.89 -7.68 -7.39
CA ASP A 96 -8.46 -8.85 -8.10
C ASP A 96 -8.99 -9.97 -7.19
N ILE A 97 -9.37 -9.62 -5.95
CA ILE A 97 -9.97 -10.56 -4.97
C ILE A 97 -11.48 -10.56 -5.11
N VAL A 98 -12.07 -9.40 -5.39
CA VAL A 98 -13.50 -9.21 -5.63
C VAL A 98 -13.68 -8.72 -7.06
N LYS A 99 -14.53 -9.40 -7.83
CA LYS A 99 -14.90 -8.92 -9.17
C LYS A 99 -16.02 -7.90 -9.05
N PRO A 100 -15.93 -6.74 -9.70
CA PRO A 100 -17.05 -5.81 -9.78
C PRO A 100 -18.22 -6.45 -10.56
N THR A 101 -19.45 -6.11 -10.18
CA THR A 101 -20.66 -6.52 -10.91
C THR A 101 -20.96 -5.59 -12.09
N ALA A 102 -20.47 -4.35 -12.03
CA ALA A 102 -20.45 -3.38 -13.11
C ALA A 102 -19.29 -2.40 -12.91
N GLY A 103 -18.97 -1.64 -13.96
CA GLY A 103 -17.89 -0.66 -13.95
C GLY A 103 -16.53 -1.26 -14.31
N THR A 104 -15.50 -0.40 -14.31
CA THR A 104 -14.13 -0.75 -14.72
C THR A 104 -13.12 -0.30 -13.66
N ALA A 105 -12.19 -1.18 -13.31
CA ALA A 105 -11.04 -0.84 -12.46
C ALA A 105 -9.74 -1.09 -13.23
N LEU A 106 -8.78 -0.17 -13.12
CA LEU A 106 -7.47 -0.27 -13.74
C LEU A 106 -6.37 0.07 -12.74
N LEU A 107 -5.23 -0.63 -12.84
CA LEU A 107 -3.97 -0.31 -12.18
C LEU A 107 -2.92 -0.09 -13.26
N HIS A 108 -2.41 1.12 -13.39
CA HIS A 108 -1.44 1.48 -14.43
C HIS A 108 -1.93 1.13 -15.86
N GLY A 109 -3.21 1.37 -16.12
CA GLY A 109 -3.83 1.11 -17.41
C GLY A 109 -4.13 -0.36 -17.72
N VAL A 110 -3.82 -1.31 -16.81
CA VAL A 110 -4.14 -2.73 -16.99
C VAL A 110 -5.22 -3.19 -16.00
N SER A 111 -5.89 -4.28 -16.32
CA SER A 111 -6.90 -4.87 -15.45
C SER A 111 -6.29 -5.34 -14.10
N PRO A 112 -7.07 -5.41 -13.00
CA PRO A 112 -6.60 -5.97 -11.74
C PRO A 112 -6.03 -7.39 -11.87
N ALA A 113 -6.59 -8.22 -12.78
CA ALA A 113 -6.12 -9.57 -13.05
C ALA A 113 -4.72 -9.57 -13.67
N GLU A 114 -4.47 -8.70 -14.65
CA GLU A 114 -3.15 -8.53 -15.26
C GLU A 114 -2.15 -7.90 -14.27
N ALA A 115 -2.59 -6.93 -13.46
CA ALA A 115 -1.76 -6.34 -12.42
C ALA A 115 -1.31 -7.38 -11.39
N ARG A 116 -2.20 -8.30 -10.99
CA ARG A 116 -1.89 -9.42 -10.11
C ARG A 116 -0.92 -10.41 -10.76
N ALA A 117 -1.17 -10.81 -12.02
CA ALA A 117 -0.32 -11.73 -12.74
C ALA A 117 1.10 -11.18 -12.92
N ASN A 118 1.22 -9.87 -13.17
CA ASN A 118 2.49 -9.15 -13.33
C ASN A 118 3.10 -8.65 -12.03
N ARG A 119 2.50 -8.96 -10.86
CA ARG A 119 3.00 -8.55 -9.53
C ARG A 119 3.24 -7.04 -9.40
N ILE A 120 2.38 -6.24 -10.01
CA ILE A 120 2.51 -4.77 -10.04
C ILE A 120 2.25 -4.18 -8.66
N TYR A 121 1.43 -4.83 -7.83
CA TYR A 121 1.07 -4.37 -6.49
C TYR A 121 1.47 -5.35 -5.39
N ALA A 122 1.58 -4.84 -4.16
CA ALA A 122 1.58 -5.63 -2.94
C ALA A 122 0.36 -5.29 -2.10
N LEU A 123 -0.17 -6.29 -1.40
CA LEU A 123 -1.35 -6.16 -0.55
C LEU A 123 -1.00 -6.49 0.91
N VAL A 124 -1.33 -5.56 1.81
CA VAL A 124 -1.36 -5.80 3.26
C VAL A 124 -2.81 -5.89 3.70
N GLN A 125 -3.22 -7.05 4.18
CA GLN A 125 -4.59 -7.28 4.66
C GLN A 125 -4.74 -6.92 6.13
N GLN A 126 -5.97 -6.67 6.59
CA GLN A 126 -6.33 -6.36 7.96
C GLN A 126 -5.87 -7.46 8.96
N GLY A 127 -5.84 -8.72 8.54
CA GLY A 127 -5.26 -9.82 9.31
C GLY A 127 -3.87 -10.17 8.81
N SER A 128 -2.94 -10.43 9.72
CA SER A 128 -1.60 -10.90 9.36
C SER A 128 -1.67 -12.33 8.84
N THR A 129 -1.76 -12.51 7.52
CA THR A 129 -1.76 -13.83 6.86
C THR A 129 -0.34 -14.38 6.76
N MET A 130 0.20 -14.86 7.86
CA MET A 130 1.50 -15.56 7.91
C MET A 130 1.32 -17.06 7.70
N LEU A 131 2.29 -17.71 7.07
CA LEU A 131 2.37 -19.16 6.99
C LEU A 131 2.87 -19.68 8.36
N PRO A 132 2.03 -20.39 9.15
CA PRO A 132 2.35 -20.68 10.55
C PRO A 132 3.52 -21.65 10.74
N TRP A 133 3.86 -22.42 9.71
CA TRP A 133 4.97 -23.38 9.70
C TRP A 133 6.29 -22.81 9.18
N ARG A 134 6.33 -21.52 8.78
CA ARG A 134 7.54 -20.84 8.32
C ARG A 134 8.01 -19.82 9.35
N SER A 135 9.34 -19.65 9.45
CA SER A 135 9.92 -18.57 10.24
C SER A 135 9.48 -17.19 9.74
N ILE A 136 9.66 -16.17 10.55
CA ILE A 136 9.30 -14.79 10.18
C ILE A 136 10.10 -14.33 8.96
N ILE A 137 11.41 -14.62 8.91
CA ILE A 137 12.21 -14.25 7.73
C ILE A 137 11.74 -14.97 6.46
N ASP A 138 11.37 -16.25 6.56
CA ASP A 138 10.83 -16.99 5.42
C ASP A 138 9.47 -16.45 4.96
N ASN A 139 8.64 -16.01 5.90
CA ASN A 139 7.38 -15.34 5.60
C ASN A 139 7.60 -14.00 4.88
N VAL A 140 8.54 -13.20 5.36
CA VAL A 140 8.86 -11.89 4.78
C VAL A 140 9.53 -12.05 3.41
N ALA A 141 10.40 -13.06 3.25
CA ALA A 141 11.07 -13.36 1.99
C ALA A 141 10.18 -14.07 0.95
N LEU A 142 8.96 -14.52 1.31
CA LEU A 142 8.10 -15.36 0.48
C LEU A 142 7.85 -14.80 -0.92
N GLY A 143 7.52 -13.52 -1.03
CA GLY A 143 7.26 -12.89 -2.32
C GLY A 143 8.50 -12.88 -3.24
N LEU A 144 9.69 -12.68 -2.65
CA LEU A 144 10.96 -12.73 -3.36
C LEU A 144 11.34 -14.17 -3.76
N GLU A 145 10.97 -15.16 -2.92
CA GLU A 145 11.14 -16.58 -3.22
C GLU A 145 10.32 -16.98 -4.45
N ILE A 146 9.04 -16.62 -4.47
CA ILE A 146 8.14 -16.86 -5.61
C ILE A 146 8.63 -16.14 -6.87
N SER A 147 9.37 -15.03 -6.71
CA SER A 147 9.99 -14.31 -7.81
C SER A 147 11.32 -14.91 -8.27
N GLY A 148 11.76 -16.04 -7.69
CA GLY A 148 12.96 -16.77 -8.10
C GLY A 148 14.28 -16.15 -7.64
N LEU A 149 14.29 -15.19 -6.70
CA LEU A 149 15.53 -14.58 -6.23
C LEU A 149 16.37 -15.56 -5.42
N PRO A 150 17.73 -15.50 -5.54
CA PRO A 150 18.64 -16.31 -4.72
C PRO A 150 18.42 -16.11 -3.22
N LYS A 151 18.61 -17.18 -2.43
CA LYS A 151 18.35 -17.18 -0.98
C LYS A 151 19.11 -16.08 -0.25
N SER A 152 20.37 -15.83 -0.59
CA SER A 152 21.17 -14.77 0.02
C SER A 152 20.57 -13.38 -0.19
N THR A 153 20.15 -13.07 -1.42
CA THR A 153 19.55 -11.78 -1.77
C THR A 153 18.19 -11.58 -1.09
N ARG A 154 17.33 -12.60 -1.12
CA ARG A 154 15.99 -12.47 -0.51
C ARG A 154 16.06 -12.34 1.01
N TYR A 155 17.00 -13.03 1.67
CA TYR A 155 17.18 -12.93 3.12
C TYR A 155 17.75 -11.58 3.52
N ALA A 156 18.76 -11.07 2.82
CA ALA A 156 19.29 -9.73 3.09
C ALA A 156 18.19 -8.66 3.03
N ARG A 157 17.32 -8.70 1.99
CA ARG A 157 16.18 -7.79 1.87
C ARG A 157 15.13 -7.99 2.98
N ALA A 158 14.89 -9.24 3.36
CA ALA A 158 13.94 -9.55 4.43
C ALA A 158 14.45 -9.06 5.80
N GLU A 159 15.74 -9.22 6.10
CA GLU A 159 16.39 -8.72 7.31
C GLU A 159 16.30 -7.18 7.40
N GLU A 160 16.58 -6.48 6.30
CA GLU A 160 16.43 -5.02 6.23
C GLU A 160 15.00 -4.59 6.49
N ALA A 161 14.01 -5.24 5.85
CA ALA A 161 12.61 -4.92 6.05
C ALA A 161 12.14 -5.24 7.49
N LEU A 162 12.64 -6.32 8.10
CA LEU A 162 12.36 -6.65 9.50
C LEU A 162 12.98 -5.62 10.47
N ALA A 163 14.19 -5.17 10.21
CA ALA A 163 14.82 -4.11 11.01
C ALA A 163 14.03 -2.80 10.95
N LEU A 164 13.53 -2.43 9.76
CA LEU A 164 12.71 -1.25 9.55
C LEU A 164 11.44 -1.25 10.40
N VAL A 165 10.74 -2.38 10.45
CA VAL A 165 9.52 -2.50 11.26
C VAL A 165 9.80 -2.84 12.73
N GLY A 166 11.06 -2.80 13.18
CA GLY A 166 11.47 -3.05 14.56
C GLY A 166 11.30 -4.51 15.00
N LEU A 167 11.55 -5.46 14.08
CA LEU A 167 11.52 -6.90 14.33
C LEU A 167 12.90 -7.56 14.20
N LYS A 168 13.98 -6.77 14.32
CA LYS A 168 15.34 -7.31 14.41
C LYS A 168 15.47 -8.24 15.63
N GLY A 169 16.00 -9.44 15.42
CA GLY A 169 16.14 -10.49 16.44
C GLY A 169 15.00 -11.53 16.44
N PHE A 170 13.93 -11.31 15.66
CA PHE A 170 12.79 -12.23 15.52
C PHE A 170 12.78 -12.99 14.19
N GLU A 171 13.86 -12.95 13.43
CA GLU A 171 13.97 -13.54 12.09
C GLU A 171 13.64 -15.04 12.08
N LYS A 172 14.11 -15.76 13.11
CA LYS A 172 13.95 -17.23 13.22
C LYS A 172 12.68 -17.65 13.96
N SER A 173 11.97 -16.72 14.59
CA SER A 173 10.74 -17.02 15.31
C SER A 173 9.63 -17.49 14.38
N LEU A 174 8.71 -18.29 14.93
CA LEU A 174 7.47 -18.66 14.25
C LEU A 174 6.38 -17.61 14.49
N PRO A 175 5.37 -17.49 13.61
CA PRO A 175 4.27 -16.55 13.80
C PRO A 175 3.51 -16.71 15.13
N SER A 176 3.46 -17.94 15.69
CA SER A 176 2.83 -18.23 16.98
C SER A 176 3.56 -17.61 18.18
N GLU A 177 4.85 -17.28 18.03
CA GLU A 177 5.68 -16.69 19.08
C GLU A 177 5.59 -15.16 19.09
N LEU A 178 4.90 -14.55 18.09
CA LEU A 178 4.77 -13.12 17.96
C LEU A 178 3.40 -12.62 18.45
N SER A 179 3.38 -11.41 19.02
CA SER A 179 2.12 -10.70 19.29
C SER A 179 1.36 -10.36 17.99
N GLY A 180 0.08 -10.01 18.10
CA GLY A 180 -0.73 -9.57 16.95
C GLY A 180 -0.11 -8.40 16.20
N GLY A 181 0.35 -7.38 16.94
CA GLY A 181 1.04 -6.21 16.37
C GLY A 181 2.38 -6.57 15.71
N MET A 182 3.17 -7.49 16.30
CA MET A 182 4.41 -7.98 15.67
C MET A 182 4.13 -8.72 14.37
N ARG A 183 3.11 -9.56 14.31
CA ARG A 183 2.70 -10.23 13.07
C ARG A 183 2.26 -9.23 12.02
N GLN A 184 1.54 -8.18 12.41
CA GLN A 184 1.12 -7.13 11.48
C GLN A 184 2.32 -6.36 10.92
N ARG A 185 3.32 -6.04 11.75
CA ARG A 185 4.59 -5.42 11.30
C ARG A 185 5.34 -6.33 10.32
N ALA A 186 5.39 -7.62 10.57
CA ALA A 186 6.00 -8.58 9.64
C ALA A 186 5.24 -8.66 8.31
N ALA A 187 3.91 -8.53 8.30
CA ALA A 187 3.12 -8.46 7.07
C ALA A 187 3.41 -7.19 6.25
N ILE A 188 3.61 -6.06 6.92
CA ILE A 188 4.07 -4.81 6.28
C ILE A 188 5.47 -5.01 5.68
N ALA A 189 6.42 -5.56 6.46
CA ALA A 189 7.77 -5.87 5.98
C ALA A 189 7.74 -6.74 4.72
N ARG A 190 6.91 -7.81 4.70
CA ARG A 190 6.73 -8.70 3.55
C ARG A 190 6.28 -7.93 2.30
N ALA A 191 5.35 -7.01 2.42
CA ALA A 191 4.87 -6.21 1.30
C ALA A 191 5.97 -5.26 0.78
N LEU A 192 6.74 -4.65 1.67
CA LEU A 192 7.79 -3.69 1.33
C LEU A 192 9.01 -4.35 0.65
N THR A 193 9.32 -5.63 0.95
CA THR A 193 10.44 -6.33 0.28
C THR A 193 10.27 -6.42 -1.23
N LEU A 194 9.03 -6.41 -1.73
CA LEU A 194 8.71 -6.52 -3.16
C LEU A 194 8.95 -5.22 -3.93
N ARG A 195 9.08 -4.06 -3.25
CA ARG A 195 9.16 -2.73 -3.86
C ARG A 195 8.08 -2.52 -4.92
N PRO A 196 6.81 -2.66 -4.54
CA PRO A 196 5.71 -2.64 -5.49
C PRO A 196 5.52 -1.24 -6.07
N ARG A 197 4.95 -1.16 -7.29
CA ARG A 197 4.51 0.12 -7.86
C ARG A 197 3.26 0.65 -7.17
N PHE A 198 2.40 -0.25 -6.68
CA PHE A 198 1.19 0.07 -5.93
C PHE A 198 1.19 -0.69 -4.61
N LEU A 199 0.98 0.03 -3.53
CA LEU A 199 0.83 -0.54 -2.20
C LEU A 199 -0.63 -0.40 -1.77
N LEU A 200 -1.32 -1.54 -1.64
CA LEU A 200 -2.70 -1.62 -1.21
C LEU A 200 -2.71 -2.07 0.25
N MET A 201 -3.30 -1.31 1.16
CA MET A 201 -3.25 -1.60 2.59
C MET A 201 -4.64 -1.50 3.22
N ASP A 202 -5.11 -2.59 3.85
CA ASP A 202 -6.42 -2.69 4.52
C ASP A 202 -6.21 -2.67 6.04
N GLU A 203 -6.41 -1.53 6.69
CA GLU A 203 -6.24 -1.27 8.13
C GLU A 203 -4.91 -1.79 8.71
N PRO A 204 -3.74 -1.45 8.10
CA PRO A 204 -2.47 -2.08 8.43
C PRO A 204 -1.93 -1.75 9.82
N PHE A 205 -2.42 -0.69 10.44
CA PHE A 205 -1.90 -0.19 11.72
C PHE A 205 -2.85 -0.42 12.90
N GLY A 206 -4.04 -1.01 12.68
CA GLY A 206 -5.08 -1.14 13.71
C GLY A 206 -4.68 -1.96 14.94
N ALA A 207 -3.76 -2.91 14.80
CA ALA A 207 -3.29 -3.76 15.90
C ALA A 207 -2.03 -3.23 16.62
N LEU A 208 -1.55 -2.01 16.28
CA LEU A 208 -0.32 -1.43 16.81
C LEU A 208 -0.61 -0.45 17.95
N ASP A 209 0.32 -0.41 18.91
CA ASP A 209 0.37 0.67 19.90
C ASP A 209 0.70 2.01 19.23
N GLU A 210 0.36 3.12 19.90
CA GLU A 210 0.44 4.47 19.31
C GLU A 210 1.88 4.85 18.93
N ILE A 211 2.87 4.58 19.78
CA ILE A 211 4.27 4.95 19.53
C ILE A 211 4.83 4.19 18.33
N THR A 212 4.57 2.89 18.26
CA THR A 212 5.00 2.04 17.13
C THR A 212 4.30 2.44 15.85
N ARG A 213 3.01 2.76 15.91
CA ARG A 213 2.20 3.20 14.78
C ARG A 213 2.75 4.49 14.19
N ASP A 214 3.00 5.49 15.03
CA ASP A 214 3.54 6.78 14.58
C ASP A 214 4.89 6.63 13.89
N ARG A 215 5.80 5.86 14.48
CA ARG A 215 7.10 5.58 13.84
C ARG A 215 6.92 4.94 12.46
N LEU A 216 6.03 3.96 12.34
CA LEU A 216 5.81 3.25 11.08
C LEU A 216 5.12 4.12 10.02
N HIS A 217 4.30 5.09 10.40
CA HIS A 217 3.74 6.07 9.45
C HIS A 217 4.84 6.83 8.72
N PHE A 218 5.81 7.39 9.46
CA PHE A 218 6.90 8.18 8.87
C PHE A 218 7.92 7.31 8.13
N GLU A 219 8.17 6.07 8.58
CA GLU A 219 8.98 5.11 7.82
C GLU A 219 8.29 4.72 6.51
N LEU A 220 6.98 4.49 6.52
CA LEU A 220 6.22 4.22 5.30
C LEU A 220 6.28 5.39 4.32
N LEU A 221 6.07 6.63 4.80
CA LEU A 221 6.16 7.83 3.98
C LEU A 221 7.53 7.94 3.31
N ARG A 222 8.61 7.73 4.06
CA ARG A 222 9.96 7.74 3.53
C ARG A 222 10.16 6.71 2.41
N ILE A 223 9.67 5.48 2.59
CA ILE A 223 9.76 4.43 1.57
C ILE A 223 8.94 4.80 0.33
N LEU A 224 7.74 5.34 0.51
CA LEU A 224 6.89 5.76 -0.60
C LEU A 224 7.54 6.89 -1.42
N GLU A 225 8.20 7.83 -0.76
CA GLU A 225 8.97 8.90 -1.41
C GLU A 225 10.17 8.34 -2.19
N GLU A 226 10.97 7.47 -1.57
CA GLU A 226 12.15 6.86 -2.19
C GLU A 226 11.80 5.97 -3.39
N THR A 227 10.67 5.28 -3.33
CA THR A 227 10.25 4.33 -4.39
C THR A 227 9.35 4.93 -5.45
N GLY A 228 8.72 6.08 -5.18
CA GLY A 228 7.68 6.66 -6.03
C GLY A 228 6.44 5.78 -6.13
N ALA A 229 6.19 4.91 -5.15
CA ALA A 229 5.04 4.02 -5.14
C ALA A 229 3.73 4.79 -4.91
N THR A 230 2.66 4.31 -5.54
CA THR A 230 1.29 4.78 -5.30
C THR A 230 0.69 4.03 -4.13
N LEU A 231 0.09 4.73 -3.17
CA LEU A 231 -0.57 4.13 -2.02
C LEU A 231 -2.09 4.22 -2.14
N LEU A 232 -2.77 3.10 -1.85
CA LEU A 232 -4.19 3.09 -1.48
C LEU A 232 -4.34 2.46 -0.11
N LEU A 233 -4.68 3.27 0.88
CA LEU A 233 -4.84 2.89 2.28
C LEU A 233 -6.33 2.86 2.63
N VAL A 234 -6.75 1.86 3.38
CA VAL A 234 -8.02 1.83 4.11
C VAL A 234 -7.73 2.01 5.59
N THR A 235 -8.38 2.96 6.21
CA THR A 235 -8.33 3.16 7.66
C THR A 235 -9.65 3.75 8.19
N HIS A 236 -9.84 3.67 9.48
CA HIS A 236 -10.89 4.38 10.22
C HIS A 236 -10.32 5.56 11.03
N SER A 237 -9.01 5.76 11.02
CA SER A 237 -8.33 6.85 11.73
C SER A 237 -8.21 8.10 10.84
N ILE A 238 -8.83 9.18 11.27
CA ILE A 238 -8.75 10.48 10.58
C ILE A 238 -7.31 10.98 10.57
N SER A 239 -6.59 10.87 11.70
CA SER A 239 -5.20 11.29 11.81
C SER A 239 -4.29 10.52 10.84
N GLU A 240 -4.45 9.19 10.71
CA GLU A 240 -3.73 8.39 9.72
C GLU A 240 -3.99 8.88 8.29
N ALA A 241 -5.27 9.14 7.97
CA ALA A 241 -5.65 9.61 6.65
C ALA A 241 -4.98 10.94 6.31
N VAL A 242 -4.90 11.88 7.26
CA VAL A 242 -4.24 13.18 7.06
C VAL A 242 -2.73 13.03 6.94
N ILE A 243 -2.09 12.19 7.77
CA ILE A 243 -0.63 11.98 7.74
C ILE A 243 -0.18 11.33 6.44
N LEU A 244 -0.89 10.28 5.99
CA LEU A 244 -0.41 9.35 4.97
C LEU A 244 -0.93 9.63 3.57
N SER A 245 -1.75 10.68 3.36
CA SER A 245 -2.41 10.87 2.07
C SER A 245 -2.24 12.24 1.46
N ASP A 246 -2.23 12.29 0.13
CA ASP A 246 -2.44 13.48 -0.68
C ASP A 246 -3.94 13.69 -0.95
N LYS A 247 -4.71 12.58 -0.96
CA LYS A 247 -6.17 12.58 -1.17
C LYS A 247 -6.85 11.68 -0.16
N VAL A 248 -7.86 12.19 0.52
CA VAL A 248 -8.72 11.39 1.39
C VAL A 248 -10.10 11.25 0.75
N ILE A 249 -10.48 10.01 0.48
CA ILE A 249 -11.72 9.64 -0.21
C ILE A 249 -12.72 9.20 0.86
N VAL A 250 -13.76 10.00 1.05
CA VAL A 250 -14.80 9.74 2.04
C VAL A 250 -15.90 8.90 1.42
N MET A 251 -16.28 7.80 2.10
CA MET A 251 -17.32 6.88 1.63
C MET A 251 -18.55 6.92 2.52
N THR A 252 -19.73 6.92 1.87
CA THR A 252 -21.03 6.83 2.54
C THR A 252 -21.28 5.47 3.18
N PRO A 253 -22.20 5.36 4.16
CA PRO A 253 -22.72 4.07 4.61
C PRO A 253 -23.30 3.24 3.45
N ARG A 254 -23.49 1.93 3.69
CA ARG A 254 -23.96 0.97 2.67
C ARG A 254 -25.29 1.35 2.02
N PRO A 255 -25.39 1.27 0.67
CA PRO A 255 -24.35 0.93 -0.30
C PRO A 255 -23.27 1.99 -0.37
N GLY A 256 -21.98 1.56 -0.25
CA GLY A 256 -20.87 2.51 -0.26
C GLY A 256 -20.76 3.25 -1.58
N ARG A 257 -20.69 4.57 -1.48
CA ARG A 257 -20.44 5.50 -2.59
C ARG A 257 -19.32 6.43 -2.17
N ILE A 258 -18.66 7.03 -3.12
CA ILE A 258 -17.75 8.14 -2.83
C ILE A 258 -18.57 9.40 -2.65
N SER A 259 -18.53 9.99 -1.44
CA SER A 259 -19.28 11.22 -1.12
C SER A 259 -18.46 12.47 -1.39
N GLU A 260 -17.18 12.43 -1.04
CA GLU A 260 -16.27 13.59 -1.15
C GLU A 260 -14.83 13.11 -1.31
N ILE A 261 -14.02 13.88 -2.02
CA ILE A 261 -12.56 13.70 -2.10
C ILE A 261 -11.93 14.97 -1.57
N ILE A 262 -11.18 14.86 -0.47
CA ILE A 262 -10.50 15.97 0.18
C ILE A 262 -9.02 15.90 -0.16
N GLU A 263 -8.47 16.94 -0.77
CA GLU A 263 -7.04 17.05 -1.03
C GLU A 263 -6.31 17.53 0.21
N VAL A 264 -5.20 16.87 0.55
CA VAL A 264 -4.37 17.14 1.72
C VAL A 264 -2.99 17.57 1.24
N ASP A 265 -2.74 18.86 1.24
CA ASP A 265 -1.52 19.45 0.71
C ASP A 265 -0.51 19.77 1.82
N PHE A 266 0.30 18.76 2.18
CA PHE A 266 1.50 18.95 3.02
C PHE A 266 2.80 18.75 2.23
N GLY A 267 2.70 18.43 0.94
CA GLY A 267 3.87 18.09 0.14
C GLY A 267 4.56 16.80 0.56
N ARG A 268 5.83 16.68 0.19
CA ARG A 268 6.71 15.56 0.55
C ARG A 268 7.61 15.95 1.73
N GLY A 269 8.34 14.98 2.30
CA GLY A 269 9.21 15.22 3.45
C GLY A 269 8.46 15.44 4.75
N ARG A 270 7.29 14.80 4.92
CA ARG A 270 6.48 14.91 6.13
C ARG A 270 7.24 14.34 7.34
N THR A 271 7.24 15.11 8.43
CA THR A 271 7.88 14.74 9.71
C THR A 271 6.85 14.66 10.83
N PRO A 272 7.21 14.12 12.00
CA PRO A 272 6.33 14.10 13.18
C PRO A 272 5.78 15.48 13.58
N ASP A 273 6.50 16.56 13.28
CA ASP A 273 6.08 17.93 13.57
C ASP A 273 4.82 18.36 12.81
N LEU A 274 4.42 17.59 11.77
CA LEU A 274 3.20 17.80 10.99
C LEU A 274 1.96 17.93 11.88
N ARG A 275 1.90 17.21 12.99
CA ARG A 275 0.78 17.30 13.94
C ARG A 275 0.64 18.67 14.61
N GLY A 276 1.72 19.46 14.65
CA GLY A 276 1.72 20.84 15.14
C GLY A 276 1.30 21.87 14.10
N ASP A 277 1.16 21.51 12.82
CA ASP A 277 0.70 22.41 11.78
C ASP A 277 -0.80 22.73 11.96
N PRO A 278 -1.21 24.00 12.01
CA PRO A 278 -2.63 24.37 12.12
C PRO A 278 -3.52 23.76 11.03
N ARG A 279 -3.00 23.53 9.83
CA ARG A 279 -3.72 22.90 8.73
C ARG A 279 -4.09 21.45 9.05
N PHE A 280 -3.29 20.76 9.89
CA PHE A 280 -3.58 19.39 10.31
C PHE A 280 -4.93 19.30 11.02
N VAL A 281 -5.16 20.18 12.00
CA VAL A 281 -6.42 20.26 12.74
C VAL A 281 -7.58 20.66 11.83
N GLN A 282 -7.33 21.53 10.84
CA GLN A 282 -8.34 21.94 9.86
C GLN A 282 -8.78 20.75 8.98
N TYR A 283 -7.84 19.95 8.48
CA TYR A 283 -8.14 18.73 7.71
C TYR A 283 -8.89 17.70 8.55
N GLU A 284 -8.46 17.47 9.80
CA GLU A 284 -9.21 16.58 10.70
C GLU A 284 -10.65 17.05 10.92
N ALA A 285 -10.85 18.33 11.15
CA ALA A 285 -12.19 18.91 11.33
C ALA A 285 -13.05 18.80 10.05
N GLN A 286 -12.44 19.00 8.87
CA GLN A 286 -13.12 18.84 7.59
C GLN A 286 -13.55 17.38 7.39
N LEU A 287 -12.65 16.43 7.61
CA LEU A 287 -12.93 14.99 7.50
C LEU A 287 -14.01 14.54 8.48
N ARG A 288 -13.99 15.03 9.73
CA ARG A 288 -15.05 14.74 10.71
C ARG A 288 -16.43 15.23 10.21
N ARG A 289 -16.51 16.43 9.65
CA ARG A 289 -17.76 16.94 9.07
C ARG A 289 -18.23 16.09 7.91
N ALA A 290 -17.35 15.75 6.97
CA ALA A 290 -17.68 14.91 5.82
C ALA A 290 -18.17 13.52 6.22
N LEU A 291 -17.60 12.92 7.28
CA LEU A 291 -18.02 11.61 7.81
C LEU A 291 -19.37 11.63 8.53
N HIS A 292 -19.82 12.78 9.04
CA HIS A 292 -21.10 12.92 9.77
C HIS A 292 -22.23 13.48 8.89
N GLN A 293 -21.96 13.85 7.63
CA GLN A 293 -23.02 14.26 6.71
C GLN A 293 -23.89 13.04 6.37
N PRO A 294 -25.22 13.14 6.53
CA PRO A 294 -26.13 12.11 6.05
C PRO A 294 -26.02 12.03 4.52
N ALA A 295 -25.98 10.78 4.00
CA ALA A 295 -25.92 10.50 2.56
C ALA A 295 -27.23 10.87 1.84
#